data_0769095b76d79252bd9dae5e18d51caa
#
_entry.id   0769095b76d79252bd9dae5e18d51caa
#
_cell.length_a   1.000
_cell.length_b   1.000
_cell.length_c   1.000
_cell.angle_alpha   90.00
_cell.angle_beta   90.00
_cell.angle_gamma   90.00
#
_symmetry.space_group_name_H-M   'P 1'
#
loop_
_entity.id
_entity.type
_entity.pdbx_description
1 polymer ?
#
loop_
_entity_poly.entity_id
_entity_poly.type
_entity_poly.pdbx_seq_one_letter_code
_entity_poly.pdbx_strand_id
1 'polypeptide(L)'
;MTVEKKKLARRGIKVIFYLYIIGIFYFVLLSERYGRDTGYDTSHVNLVLFKEINRFWTYRHLLSTEAVVTNLFGNIFAFSPFGFMIPIVINKKKAFFRAVFATSFFSLVIETSQLIMKVGVFDVDDLLMNTVGGLIGYMIYRVVVAVYDLSLIHI
;
A
#
# COMPACT_ATOMS: atom_id res chain seq x y z
N MET A 1 20.25 21.21 -11.94
CA MET A 1 18.79 21.39 -12.14
C MET A 1 18.36 22.67 -11.43
N THR A 2 17.73 23.61 -12.13
CA THR A 2 17.30 24.91 -11.55
C THR A 2 16.24 24.72 -10.46
N VAL A 3 16.16 25.70 -9.52
CA VAL A 3 15.19 25.67 -8.41
C VAL A 3 13.75 25.52 -8.91
N GLU A 4 13.40 26.14 -10.03
CA GLU A 4 12.08 26.03 -10.64
C GLU A 4 11.77 24.62 -11.13
N LYS A 5 12.72 23.98 -11.82
CA LYS A 5 12.56 22.58 -12.26
C LYS A 5 12.34 21.63 -11.08
N LYS A 6 13.01 21.85 -9.94
CA LYS A 6 12.77 21.07 -8.71
C LYS A 6 11.37 21.29 -8.13
N LYS A 7 10.88 22.54 -8.16
CA LYS A 7 9.51 22.85 -7.69
C LYS A 7 8.45 22.21 -8.59
N LEU A 8 8.64 22.29 -9.91
CA LEU A 8 7.72 21.70 -10.89
C LEU A 8 7.67 20.17 -10.76
N ALA A 9 8.83 19.50 -10.65
CA ALA A 9 8.90 18.06 -10.44
C ALA A 9 8.17 17.62 -9.16
N ARG A 10 8.35 18.36 -8.05
CA ARG A 10 7.63 18.08 -6.79
C ARG A 10 6.12 18.27 -6.92
N ARG A 11 5.65 19.26 -7.68
CA ARG A 11 4.22 19.44 -7.95
C ARG A 11 3.66 18.27 -8.76
N GLY A 12 4.37 17.86 -9.80
CA GLY A 12 4.00 16.67 -10.60
C GLY A 12 3.88 15.41 -9.75
N ILE A 13 4.87 15.14 -8.88
CA ILE A 13 4.83 13.98 -7.98
C ILE A 13 3.64 14.05 -7.01
N LYS A 14 3.29 15.23 -6.50
CA LYS A 14 2.11 15.37 -5.65
C LYS A 14 0.81 15.04 -6.41
N VAL A 15 0.69 15.50 -7.65
CA VAL A 15 -0.48 15.18 -8.49
C VAL A 15 -0.56 13.67 -8.71
N ILE A 16 0.54 13.04 -9.10
CA ILE A 16 0.61 11.57 -9.27
C ILE A 16 0.23 10.85 -7.96
N PHE A 17 0.69 11.34 -6.83
CA PHE A 17 0.36 10.76 -5.51
C PHE A 17 -1.15 10.85 -5.20
N TYR A 18 -1.79 11.99 -5.48
CA TYR A 18 -3.23 12.11 -5.28
C TYR A 18 -4.04 11.23 -6.25
N LEU A 19 -3.64 11.18 -7.52
CA LEU A 19 -4.27 10.29 -8.49
C LEU A 19 -4.11 8.82 -8.10
N TYR A 20 -2.96 8.44 -7.57
CA TYR A 20 -2.72 7.11 -7.04
C TYR A 20 -3.62 6.79 -5.85
N ILE A 21 -3.78 7.71 -4.87
CA ILE A 21 -4.70 7.53 -3.74
C ILE A 21 -6.13 7.31 -4.24
N ILE A 22 -6.60 8.15 -5.18
CA ILE A 22 -7.93 8.00 -5.79
C ILE A 22 -8.04 6.63 -6.49
N GLY A 23 -7.00 6.23 -7.22
CA GLY A 23 -6.95 4.93 -7.88
C GLY A 23 -7.04 3.74 -6.92
N ILE A 24 -6.31 3.77 -5.79
CA ILE A 24 -6.41 2.73 -4.74
C ILE A 24 -7.83 2.69 -4.16
N PHE A 25 -8.39 3.83 -3.79
CA PHE A 25 -9.77 3.88 -3.28
C PHE A 25 -10.78 3.32 -4.29
N TYR A 26 -10.68 3.73 -5.56
CA TYR A 26 -11.53 3.20 -6.62
C TYR A 26 -11.39 1.68 -6.75
N PHE A 27 -10.15 1.20 -6.81
CA PHE A 27 -9.86 -0.22 -7.02
C PHE A 27 -10.34 -1.08 -5.86
N VAL A 28 -10.06 -0.67 -4.62
CA VAL A 28 -10.36 -1.45 -3.41
C VAL A 28 -11.86 -1.38 -3.04
N LEU A 29 -12.51 -0.23 -3.24
CA LEU A 29 -13.90 -0.05 -2.80
C LEU A 29 -14.93 -0.31 -3.91
N LEU A 30 -14.57 -0.09 -5.18
CA LEU A 30 -15.53 -0.12 -6.29
C LEU A 30 -15.27 -1.23 -7.31
N SER A 31 -14.09 -1.87 -7.29
CA SER A 31 -13.81 -2.98 -8.19
C SER A 31 -14.56 -4.24 -7.76
N GLU A 32 -15.38 -4.77 -8.64
CA GLU A 32 -16.15 -6.01 -8.40
C GLU A 32 -15.27 -7.25 -8.24
N ARG A 33 -13.99 -7.18 -8.65
CA ARG A 33 -13.02 -8.28 -8.58
C ARG A 33 -12.46 -8.53 -7.19
N TYR A 34 -12.53 -7.56 -6.29
CA TYR A 34 -11.99 -7.68 -4.94
C TYR A 34 -13.12 -7.70 -3.90
N GLY A 35 -13.47 -8.91 -3.46
CA GLY A 35 -14.10 -9.12 -2.16
C GLY A 35 -15.57 -8.79 -2.00
N ARG A 36 -16.37 -8.66 -3.07
CA ARG A 36 -17.82 -8.76 -2.91
C ARG A 36 -18.19 -10.23 -2.68
N ASP A 37 -18.01 -10.67 -1.46
CA ASP A 37 -18.57 -11.92 -1.01
C ASP A 37 -20.09 -11.72 -0.79
N THR A 38 -20.85 -11.94 -1.86
CA THR A 38 -22.29 -11.72 -1.93
C THR A 38 -23.06 -12.89 -1.33
N GLY A 39 -22.63 -13.46 -0.19
CA GLY A 39 -23.47 -14.56 0.16
C GLY A 39 -23.38 -15.27 1.49
N TYR A 40 -22.48 -14.97 2.39
CA TYR A 40 -22.51 -15.64 3.69
C TYR A 40 -22.28 -14.66 4.85
N ASP A 41 -23.21 -14.73 5.79
CA ASP A 41 -23.20 -14.09 7.09
C ASP A 41 -21.98 -14.55 7.88
N THR A 42 -20.90 -13.84 7.70
CA THR A 42 -19.70 -14.00 8.51
C THR A 42 -19.35 -12.63 9.09
N SER A 43 -18.90 -12.63 10.31
CA SER A 43 -18.39 -11.45 11.00
C SER A 43 -17.56 -10.59 10.03
N HIS A 44 -18.06 -9.41 9.68
CA HIS A 44 -17.40 -8.47 8.76
C HIS A 44 -16.06 -7.93 9.32
N VAL A 45 -15.50 -8.59 10.32
CA VAL A 45 -14.28 -8.19 11.02
C VAL A 45 -13.43 -9.41 11.32
N ASN A 46 -12.20 -9.43 10.82
CA ASN A 46 -11.16 -10.40 11.19
C ASN A 46 -10.06 -9.71 12.00
N LEU A 47 -9.99 -10.00 13.28
CA LEU A 47 -8.95 -9.46 14.19
C LEU A 47 -7.88 -10.52 14.54
N VAL A 48 -7.93 -11.69 13.93
CA VAL A 48 -6.95 -12.76 14.20
C VAL A 48 -5.79 -12.62 13.22
N LEU A 49 -4.65 -12.19 13.75
CA LEU A 49 -3.43 -12.00 12.96
C LEU A 49 -2.95 -13.30 12.33
N PHE A 50 -2.50 -13.24 11.08
CA PHE A 50 -2.05 -14.36 10.24
C PHE A 50 -3.12 -15.39 9.88
N LYS A 51 -4.40 -15.13 10.13
CA LYS A 51 -5.48 -16.06 9.80
C LYS A 51 -5.62 -16.26 8.29
N GLU A 52 -5.73 -15.16 7.56
CA GLU A 52 -5.88 -15.19 6.10
C GLU A 52 -4.58 -15.60 5.42
N ILE A 53 -3.43 -15.10 5.88
CA ILE A 53 -2.12 -15.51 5.36
C ILE A 53 -1.94 -17.02 5.49
N ASN A 54 -2.23 -17.60 6.67
CA ASN A 54 -2.16 -19.05 6.89
C ASN A 54 -3.15 -19.82 6.03
N ARG A 55 -4.38 -19.29 5.87
CA ARG A 55 -5.39 -19.90 5.02
C ARG A 55 -4.89 -20.01 3.58
N PHE A 56 -4.45 -18.92 2.97
CA PHE A 56 -3.94 -18.92 1.60
C PHE A 56 -2.68 -19.76 1.44
N TRP A 57 -1.78 -19.72 2.40
CA TRP A 57 -0.57 -20.55 2.39
C TRP A 57 -0.87 -22.04 2.49
N THR A 58 -1.77 -22.44 3.38
CA THR A 58 -2.14 -23.85 3.59
C THR A 58 -2.87 -24.43 2.37
N TYR A 59 -3.81 -23.68 1.81
CA TYR A 59 -4.63 -24.15 0.69
C TYR A 59 -4.08 -23.74 -0.69
N ARG A 60 -2.83 -23.24 -0.78
CA ARG A 60 -2.21 -22.78 -2.04
C ARG A 60 -2.21 -23.78 -3.16
N HIS A 61 -2.23 -25.08 -2.86
CA HIS A 61 -2.24 -26.16 -3.84
C HIS A 61 -3.64 -26.45 -4.41
N LEU A 62 -4.70 -25.92 -3.76
CA LEU A 62 -6.08 -26.04 -4.19
C LEU A 62 -6.59 -24.77 -4.90
N LEU A 63 -5.84 -23.68 -4.78
CA LEU A 63 -6.17 -22.38 -5.33
C LEU A 63 -5.37 -22.11 -6.61
N SER A 64 -5.88 -21.21 -7.46
CA SER A 64 -5.09 -20.74 -8.60
C SER A 64 -3.87 -19.95 -8.10
N THR A 65 -2.75 -20.03 -8.83
CA THR A 65 -1.53 -19.26 -8.52
C THR A 65 -1.82 -17.76 -8.46
N GLU A 66 -2.69 -17.27 -9.34
CA GLU A 66 -3.14 -15.88 -9.37
C GLU A 66 -3.83 -15.49 -8.05
N ALA A 67 -4.75 -16.30 -7.56
CA ALA A 67 -5.45 -16.05 -6.30
C ALA A 67 -4.47 -16.01 -5.11
N VAL A 68 -3.55 -16.95 -5.03
CA VAL A 68 -2.54 -17.00 -3.96
C VAL A 68 -1.63 -15.77 -3.99
N VAL A 69 -1.07 -15.44 -5.16
CA VAL A 69 -0.17 -14.29 -5.33
C VAL A 69 -0.89 -12.98 -5.05
N THR A 70 -2.11 -12.83 -5.54
CA THR A 70 -2.88 -11.60 -5.34
C THR A 70 -3.24 -11.41 -3.87
N ASN A 71 -3.68 -12.43 -3.17
CA ASN A 71 -4.06 -12.29 -1.76
C ASN A 71 -2.84 -12.15 -0.82
N LEU A 72 -1.72 -12.85 -1.09
CA LEU A 72 -0.53 -12.75 -0.24
C LEU A 72 0.34 -11.52 -0.52
N PHE A 73 0.40 -11.07 -1.78
CA PHE A 73 1.34 -10.01 -2.18
C PHE A 73 0.66 -8.78 -2.77
N GLY A 74 -0.61 -8.88 -3.16
CA GLY A 74 -1.35 -7.78 -3.79
C GLY A 74 -1.33 -6.51 -2.95
N ASN A 75 -1.59 -6.64 -1.66
CA ASN A 75 -1.56 -5.54 -0.69
C ASN A 75 -0.17 -4.92 -0.57
N ILE A 76 0.90 -5.73 -0.53
CA ILE A 76 2.28 -5.26 -0.49
C ILE A 76 2.60 -4.45 -1.75
N PHE A 77 2.28 -4.97 -2.93
CA PHE A 77 2.55 -4.29 -4.19
C PHE A 77 1.71 -3.03 -4.34
N ALA A 78 0.45 -3.07 -3.94
CA ALA A 78 -0.44 -1.92 -3.99
C ALA A 78 0.05 -0.77 -3.12
N PHE A 79 0.61 -1.03 -1.94
CA PHE A 79 1.03 0.01 -0.99
C PHE A 79 2.50 0.41 -1.07
N SER A 80 3.34 -0.34 -1.83
CA SER A 80 4.74 0.03 -2.04
C SER A 80 4.92 1.41 -2.69
N PRO A 81 4.15 1.82 -3.71
CA PRO A 81 4.25 3.17 -4.26
C PRO A 81 3.89 4.27 -3.25
N PHE A 82 2.95 3.98 -2.32
CA PHE A 82 2.60 4.93 -1.25
C PHE A 82 3.81 5.24 -0.36
N GLY A 83 4.45 4.19 0.18
CA GLY A 83 5.63 4.34 1.02
C GLY A 83 6.82 4.98 0.31
N PHE A 84 6.99 4.72 -0.99
CA PHE A 84 8.01 5.36 -1.82
C PHE A 84 7.78 6.86 -1.99
N MET A 85 6.54 7.29 -2.19
CA MET A 85 6.21 8.68 -2.47
C MET A 85 6.13 9.56 -1.21
N ILE A 86 5.82 9.01 -0.05
CA ILE A 86 5.70 9.77 1.22
C ILE A 86 6.92 10.66 1.52
N PRO A 87 8.18 10.18 1.45
CA PRO A 87 9.35 11.03 1.74
C PRO A 87 9.52 12.19 0.76
N ILE A 88 8.98 12.05 -0.45
CA ILE A 88 9.05 13.07 -1.51
C ILE A 88 7.99 14.15 -1.28
N VAL A 89 6.80 13.73 -0.85
CA VAL A 89 5.63 14.61 -0.62
C VAL A 89 5.74 15.34 0.71
N ILE A 90 6.14 14.63 1.77
CA ILE A 90 6.28 15.13 3.14
C ILE A 90 7.77 15.40 3.41
N ASN A 91 8.10 16.41 4.22
CA ASN A 91 9.47 16.81 4.51
C ASN A 91 10.33 15.63 5.02
N LYS A 92 11.61 15.55 4.57
CA LYS A 92 12.56 14.45 4.77
C LYS A 92 12.89 14.07 6.24
N LYS A 93 12.69 14.99 7.22
CA LYS A 93 12.96 14.68 8.62
C LYS A 93 12.02 13.59 9.15
N LYS A 94 12.56 12.55 9.80
CA LYS A 94 11.81 11.38 10.31
C LYS A 94 10.96 10.67 9.24
N ALA A 95 11.45 10.62 7.99
CA ALA A 95 10.70 10.06 6.85
C ALA A 95 10.30 8.60 7.07
N PHE A 96 11.12 7.79 7.76
CA PHE A 96 10.80 6.41 8.10
C PHE A 96 9.49 6.30 8.91
N PHE A 97 9.45 6.91 10.09
CA PHE A 97 8.26 6.84 10.94
C PHE A 97 7.02 7.43 10.27
N ARG A 98 7.20 8.49 9.47
CA ARG A 98 6.10 9.09 8.71
C ARG A 98 5.58 8.18 7.62
N ALA A 99 6.45 7.47 6.92
CA ALA A 99 6.05 6.50 5.88
C ALA A 99 5.27 5.34 6.52
N VAL A 100 5.79 4.75 7.59
CA VAL A 100 5.12 3.66 8.30
C VAL A 100 3.77 4.12 8.85
N PHE A 101 3.75 5.21 9.63
CA PHE A 101 2.51 5.71 10.23
C PHE A 101 1.46 6.12 9.18
N ALA A 102 1.88 6.86 8.13
CA ALA A 102 0.96 7.29 7.08
C ALA A 102 0.39 6.09 6.31
N THR A 103 1.21 5.07 6.03
CA THR A 103 0.74 3.85 5.36
C THR A 103 -0.24 3.07 6.23
N SER A 104 0.10 2.84 7.51
CA SER A 104 -0.80 2.15 8.45
C SER A 104 -2.11 2.90 8.63
N PHE A 105 -2.05 4.23 8.76
CA PHE A 105 -3.24 5.06 8.88
C PHE A 105 -4.09 5.03 7.61
N PHE A 106 -3.47 5.12 6.44
CA PHE A 106 -4.18 5.05 5.16
C PHE A 106 -4.83 3.67 4.96
N SER A 107 -4.12 2.59 5.29
CA SER A 107 -4.67 1.24 5.29
C SER A 107 -5.86 1.12 6.23
N LEU A 108 -5.75 1.62 7.46
CA LEU A 108 -6.86 1.62 8.42
C LEU A 108 -8.09 2.34 7.89
N VAL A 109 -7.91 3.47 7.21
CA VAL A 109 -9.02 4.21 6.57
C VAL A 109 -9.67 3.35 5.49
N ILE A 110 -8.89 2.64 4.67
CA ILE A 110 -9.43 1.75 3.64
C ILE A 110 -10.23 0.61 4.27
N GLU A 111 -9.65 -0.14 5.23
CA GLU A 111 -10.31 -1.25 5.91
C GLU A 111 -11.62 -0.82 6.59
N THR A 112 -11.58 0.34 7.27
CA THR A 112 -12.77 0.92 7.89
C THR A 112 -13.82 1.32 6.85
N SER A 113 -13.39 1.86 5.71
CA SER A 113 -14.30 2.21 4.61
C SER A 113 -14.97 0.98 4.00
N GLN A 114 -14.24 -0.11 3.81
CA GLN A 114 -14.80 -1.39 3.33
C GLN A 114 -15.84 -1.94 4.28
N LEU A 115 -15.57 -1.88 5.58
CA LEU A 115 -16.51 -2.30 6.62
C LEU A 115 -17.80 -1.46 6.61
N ILE A 116 -17.67 -0.12 6.58
CA ILE A 116 -18.82 0.80 6.59
C ILE A 116 -19.66 0.66 5.33
N MET A 117 -19.01 0.55 4.17
CA MET A 117 -19.67 0.39 2.88
C MET A 117 -20.19 -1.04 2.63
N LYS A 118 -19.86 -1.98 3.51
CA LYS A 118 -20.22 -3.42 3.38
C LYS A 118 -19.75 -4.02 2.04
N VAL A 119 -18.55 -3.60 1.59
CA VAL A 119 -17.96 -4.08 0.33
C VAL A 119 -16.78 -5.03 0.57
N GLY A 120 -16.41 -5.29 1.82
CA GLY A 120 -15.32 -6.17 2.22
C GLY A 120 -15.36 -6.46 3.71
N VAL A 121 -14.35 -7.19 4.17
CA VAL A 121 -14.13 -7.57 5.58
C VAL A 121 -12.98 -6.71 6.11
N PHE A 122 -13.16 -6.08 7.28
CA PHE A 122 -12.05 -5.45 7.99
C PHE A 122 -11.05 -6.53 8.41
N ASP A 123 -9.82 -6.49 7.87
CA ASP A 123 -8.81 -7.52 8.09
C ASP A 123 -7.50 -6.95 8.61
N VAL A 124 -7.04 -7.46 9.76
CA VAL A 124 -5.75 -7.04 10.33
C VAL A 124 -4.56 -7.58 9.54
N ASP A 125 -4.70 -8.68 8.80
CA ASP A 125 -3.65 -9.19 7.93
C ASP A 125 -3.43 -8.24 6.76
N ASP A 126 -4.50 -7.68 6.19
CA ASP A 126 -4.42 -6.67 5.13
C ASP A 126 -3.78 -5.39 5.64
N LEU A 127 -4.16 -4.93 6.85
CA LEU A 127 -3.50 -3.79 7.49
C LEU A 127 -1.99 -4.01 7.67
N LEU A 128 -1.58 -5.22 8.06
CA LEU A 128 -0.19 -5.61 8.20
C LEU A 128 0.52 -5.61 6.85
N MET A 129 -0.05 -6.29 5.84
CA MET A 129 0.55 -6.43 4.51
C MET A 129 0.68 -5.08 3.80
N ASN A 130 -0.31 -4.21 3.91
CA ASN A 130 -0.29 -2.84 3.42
C ASN A 130 0.84 -2.03 4.09
N THR A 131 1.00 -2.15 5.41
CA THR A 131 2.06 -1.48 6.16
C THR A 131 3.45 -2.00 5.74
N VAL A 132 3.61 -3.31 5.57
CA VAL A 132 4.84 -3.93 5.04
C VAL A 132 5.14 -3.43 3.63
N GLY A 133 4.12 -3.32 2.77
CA GLY A 133 4.24 -2.74 1.44
C GLY A 133 4.79 -1.31 1.49
N GLY A 134 4.22 -0.45 2.35
CA GLY A 134 4.72 0.90 2.54
C GLY A 134 6.16 0.96 3.05
N LEU A 135 6.54 0.05 3.94
CA LEU A 135 7.92 -0.07 4.42
C LEU A 135 8.89 -0.46 3.29
N ILE A 136 8.51 -1.43 2.46
CA ILE A 136 9.28 -1.84 1.28
C ILE A 136 9.43 -0.66 0.32
N GLY A 137 8.35 0.06 0.03
CA GLY A 137 8.39 1.26 -0.80
C GLY A 137 9.33 2.33 -0.27
N TYR A 138 9.31 2.57 1.04
CA TYR A 138 10.26 3.48 1.69
C TYR A 138 11.72 3.00 1.54
N MET A 139 11.98 1.70 1.69
CA MET A 139 13.33 1.15 1.51
C MET A 139 13.82 1.33 0.07
N ILE A 140 12.95 1.09 -0.93
CA ILE A 140 13.26 1.35 -2.35
C ILE A 140 13.60 2.84 -2.55
N TYR A 141 12.83 3.77 -1.98
CA TYR A 141 13.15 5.20 -2.02
C TYR A 141 14.56 5.48 -1.45
N ARG A 142 14.93 4.87 -0.32
CA ARG A 142 16.24 5.06 0.30
C ARG A 142 17.38 4.57 -0.59
N VAL A 143 17.20 3.42 -1.24
CA VAL A 143 18.17 2.87 -2.20
C VAL A 143 18.33 3.80 -3.40
N VAL A 144 17.23 4.26 -3.98
CA VAL A 144 17.25 5.17 -5.14
C VAL A 144 17.98 6.47 -4.79
N VAL A 145 17.71 7.07 -3.61
CA VAL A 145 18.41 8.28 -3.17
C VAL A 145 19.90 8.03 -2.94
N ALA A 146 20.26 6.90 -2.31
CA ALA A 146 21.66 6.57 -2.07
C ALA A 146 22.45 6.38 -3.39
N VAL A 147 21.87 5.66 -4.36
CA VAL A 147 22.48 5.48 -5.69
C VAL A 147 22.62 6.82 -6.42
N TYR A 148 21.61 7.68 -6.34
CA TYR A 148 21.67 9.00 -6.96
C TYR A 148 22.76 9.88 -6.33
N ASP A 149 22.87 9.92 -5.00
CA ASP A 149 23.88 10.68 -4.29
C ASP A 149 25.30 10.17 -4.59
N LEU A 150 25.48 8.84 -4.69
CA LEU A 150 26.77 8.24 -5.10
C LEU A 150 27.15 8.61 -6.54
N SER A 151 26.17 8.65 -7.46
CA SER A 151 26.44 9.01 -8.86
C SER A 151 26.90 10.46 -9.03
N LEU A 152 26.51 11.36 -8.10
CA LEU A 152 26.91 12.76 -8.11
C LEU A 152 28.34 12.99 -7.53
N ILE A 153 28.86 12.04 -6.75
CA ILE A 153 30.22 12.12 -6.19
C ILE A 153 31.28 11.70 -7.22
N HIS A 154 30.89 10.91 -8.22
CA HIS A 154 31.79 10.37 -9.25
C HIS A 154 31.79 11.18 -10.58
N ILE A 155 31.11 12.34 -10.61
CA ILE A 155 31.14 13.32 -11.70
C ILE A 155 31.84 14.58 -11.24
#